data_c99ff15ccc63268702cf1a6178e28c5c
#
_entry.id   c99ff15ccc63268702cf1a6178e28c5c
#
_cell.length_a   1.000
_cell.length_b   1.000
_cell.length_c   1.000
_cell.angle_alpha   90.00
_cell.angle_beta   90.00
_cell.angle_gamma   90.00
#
_symmetry.space_group_name_H-M   'P 1'
#
loop_
_entity.id
_entity.type
_entity.pdbx_description
1 polymer ?
#
loop_
_entity_poly.entity_id
_entity_poly.type
_entity_poly.pdbx_seq_one_letter_code
_entity_poly.pdbx_strand_id
1 'polypeptide(L)'
;AEARLACSLPHAGRSFCPMAFGEIGVKSRIRALLQGKKSSHLLVVVTISIIAILAVCFLTDPAQPKSTVPLPSDEVISDAILTHYNAHSTEDLLCTESHAPLATVYQENSDGSVVVTKYLMVLYLELARDDDWFHEQSGSHIPTALTFHVQPDGSCTLTEYWEPGDGSLY
;
A
#
# COMPACT_ATOMS: atom_id res chain seq x y z
N ALA A 1 52.59 21.09 -61.26
CA ALA A 1 52.76 20.34 -60.01
C ALA A 1 51.35 19.87 -59.55
N GLU A 2 51.03 18.63 -59.93
CA GLU A 2 49.79 17.97 -59.48
C GLU A 2 50.08 17.18 -58.23
N ALA A 3 49.45 17.55 -57.12
CA ALA A 3 49.43 16.78 -55.91
C ALA A 3 48.24 15.81 -55.96
N ARG A 4 48.48 14.55 -56.15
CA ARG A 4 47.50 13.48 -55.99
C ARG A 4 47.32 13.18 -54.50
N LEU A 5 46.21 13.57 -53.96
CA LEU A 5 45.74 13.13 -52.64
C LEU A 5 45.16 11.72 -52.78
N ALA A 6 45.90 10.73 -52.29
CA ALA A 6 45.38 9.38 -52.08
C ALA A 6 44.54 9.36 -50.80
N CYS A 7 43.21 9.30 -50.97
CA CYS A 7 42.31 8.99 -49.86
C CYS A 7 42.44 7.52 -49.55
N SER A 8 43.10 7.20 -48.43
CA SER A 8 43.04 5.90 -47.80
C SER A 8 41.66 5.72 -47.16
N LEU A 9 40.95 4.70 -47.60
CA LEU A 9 39.67 4.26 -46.98
C LEU A 9 39.91 3.83 -45.52
N PRO A 10 39.20 4.39 -44.58
CA PRO A 10 39.26 3.86 -43.23
C PRO A 10 38.48 2.55 -43.16
N HIS A 11 39.07 1.59 -42.48
CA HIS A 11 38.49 0.34 -42.04
C HIS A 11 37.10 0.57 -41.43
N ALA A 12 36.16 -0.30 -41.79
CA ALA A 12 34.86 -0.42 -41.18
C ALA A 12 34.96 -0.77 -39.71
N GLY A 13 35.14 0.24 -38.88
CA GLY A 13 34.93 0.15 -37.46
C GLY A 13 33.44 -0.08 -37.22
N ARG A 14 33.09 -1.22 -36.62
CA ARG A 14 31.75 -1.46 -36.10
C ARG A 14 31.41 -0.39 -35.06
N SER A 15 30.77 0.69 -35.45
CA SER A 15 30.16 1.61 -34.49
C SER A 15 28.97 0.88 -33.83
N PHE A 16 29.15 0.49 -32.60
CA PHE A 16 28.05 0.14 -31.73
C PHE A 16 27.24 1.43 -31.47
N CYS A 17 26.21 1.64 -32.24
CA CYS A 17 25.17 2.59 -31.90
C CYS A 17 24.16 1.86 -30.99
N PRO A 18 24.12 2.13 -29.66
CA PRO A 18 23.08 1.57 -28.82
C PRO A 18 21.88 2.52 -28.85
N MET A 19 21.08 2.49 -29.87
CA MET A 19 19.75 3.11 -29.87
C MET A 19 19.14 3.09 -31.27
N ALA A 20 18.68 1.93 -31.66
CA ALA A 20 17.53 1.89 -32.56
C ALA A 20 16.75 0.62 -32.21
N PHE A 21 15.68 0.77 -31.48
CA PHE A 21 14.63 -0.22 -31.45
C PHE A 21 13.99 -0.27 -32.84
N GLY A 22 14.75 -0.77 -33.83
CA GLY A 22 14.24 -1.02 -35.16
C GLY A 22 13.39 -2.29 -35.12
N GLU A 23 12.16 -2.18 -35.60
CA GLU A 23 11.17 -3.27 -35.73
C GLU A 23 11.71 -4.57 -36.31
N ILE A 24 12.80 -4.50 -37.09
CA ILE A 24 13.44 -5.66 -37.75
C ILE A 24 14.09 -6.58 -36.73
N GLY A 25 14.65 -6.05 -35.63
CA GLY A 25 15.29 -6.85 -34.60
C GLY A 25 14.29 -7.57 -33.68
N VAL A 26 13.11 -7.01 -33.49
CA VAL A 26 12.07 -7.58 -32.64
C VAL A 26 11.41 -8.79 -33.31
N LYS A 27 11.10 -8.71 -34.61
CA LYS A 27 10.51 -9.83 -35.36
C LYS A 27 11.45 -11.05 -35.43
N SER A 28 12.76 -10.83 -35.57
CA SER A 28 13.72 -11.93 -35.59
C SER A 28 13.88 -12.60 -34.22
N ARG A 29 13.83 -11.82 -33.13
CA ARG A 29 13.88 -12.33 -31.75
C ARG A 29 12.61 -13.08 -31.38
N ILE A 30 11.44 -12.53 -31.73
CA ILE A 30 10.16 -13.19 -31.53
C ILE A 30 10.11 -14.51 -32.34
N ARG A 31 10.57 -14.51 -33.60
CA ARG A 31 10.62 -15.71 -34.43
C ARG A 31 11.60 -16.74 -33.87
N ALA A 32 12.75 -16.32 -33.31
CA ALA A 32 13.71 -17.21 -32.67
C ALA A 32 13.12 -17.82 -31.37
N LEU A 33 12.34 -17.07 -30.61
CA LEU A 33 11.61 -17.55 -29.44
C LEU A 33 10.49 -18.54 -29.82
N LEU A 34 9.78 -18.27 -30.90
CA LEU A 34 8.70 -19.12 -31.40
C LEU A 34 9.21 -20.38 -32.14
N GLN A 35 10.41 -20.33 -32.72
CA GLN A 35 11.09 -21.47 -33.34
C GLN A 35 11.93 -22.27 -32.34
N GLY A 36 11.98 -21.84 -31.08
CA GLY A 36 12.67 -22.55 -30.01
C GLY A 36 12.16 -23.96 -29.86
N LYS A 37 13.09 -24.90 -29.91
CA LYS A 37 13.03 -26.35 -29.65
C LYS A 37 11.73 -26.79 -28.98
N LYS A 38 11.16 -27.93 -29.48
CA LYS A 38 10.05 -28.63 -28.84
C LYS A 38 10.19 -28.55 -27.32
N SER A 39 9.35 -27.71 -26.72
CA SER A 39 9.32 -27.54 -25.28
C SER A 39 9.08 -28.93 -24.67
N SER A 40 10.00 -29.37 -23.86
CA SER A 40 9.86 -30.65 -23.17
C SER A 40 8.55 -30.56 -22.36
N HIS A 41 7.65 -31.53 -22.53
CA HIS A 41 6.39 -31.59 -21.74
C HIS A 41 6.67 -31.42 -20.23
N LEU A 42 7.82 -31.89 -19.77
CA LEU A 42 8.28 -31.74 -18.41
C LEU A 42 8.45 -30.26 -18.03
N LEU A 43 9.00 -29.42 -18.91
CA LEU A 43 9.21 -28.00 -18.65
C LEU A 43 7.86 -27.26 -18.55
N VAL A 44 6.90 -27.60 -19.41
CA VAL A 44 5.53 -27.03 -19.35
C VAL A 44 4.83 -27.41 -18.05
N VAL A 45 4.91 -28.68 -17.63
CA VAL A 45 4.32 -29.17 -16.38
C VAL A 45 4.93 -28.46 -15.18
N VAL A 46 6.26 -28.31 -15.13
CA VAL A 46 6.95 -27.59 -14.04
C VAL A 46 6.50 -26.14 -13.98
N THR A 47 6.42 -25.44 -15.12
CA THR A 47 5.95 -24.04 -15.15
C THR A 47 4.52 -23.90 -14.65
N ILE A 48 3.61 -24.77 -15.09
CA ILE A 48 2.22 -24.75 -14.62
C ILE A 48 2.16 -25.04 -13.12
N SER A 49 2.96 -25.96 -12.60
CA SER A 49 3.01 -26.27 -11.17
C SER A 49 3.50 -25.07 -10.35
N ILE A 50 4.53 -24.37 -10.81
CA ILE A 50 5.04 -23.16 -10.14
C ILE A 50 3.96 -22.06 -10.12
N ILE A 51 3.28 -21.82 -11.24
CA ILE A 51 2.20 -20.83 -11.33
C ILE A 51 1.05 -21.21 -10.38
N ALA A 52 0.67 -22.48 -10.30
CA ALA A 52 -0.38 -22.94 -9.41
C ALA A 52 0.00 -22.75 -7.92
N ILE A 53 1.24 -23.06 -7.54
CA ILE A 53 1.74 -22.84 -6.17
C ILE A 53 1.74 -21.36 -5.83
N LEU A 54 2.24 -20.51 -6.73
CA LEU A 54 2.22 -19.06 -6.52
C LEU A 54 0.78 -18.53 -6.40
N ALA A 55 -0.13 -18.98 -7.24
CA ALA A 55 -1.54 -18.59 -7.16
C ALA A 55 -2.15 -18.97 -5.80
N VAL A 56 -1.89 -20.19 -5.30
CA VAL A 56 -2.36 -20.58 -3.95
C VAL A 56 -1.74 -19.68 -2.88
N CYS A 57 -0.44 -19.39 -2.94
CA CYS A 57 0.22 -18.54 -1.95
C CYS A 57 -0.30 -17.10 -1.94
N PHE A 58 -0.63 -16.53 -3.11
CA PHE A 58 -1.10 -15.15 -3.21
C PHE A 58 -2.62 -14.98 -3.08
N LEU A 59 -3.41 -16.03 -3.36
CA LEU A 59 -4.86 -16.00 -3.22
C LEU A 59 -5.36 -16.50 -1.85
N THR A 60 -4.47 -17.09 -1.04
CA THR A 60 -4.82 -17.48 0.32
C THR A 60 -4.49 -16.34 1.26
N ASP A 61 -5.47 -15.50 1.58
CA ASP A 61 -5.35 -14.58 2.71
C ASP A 61 -5.10 -15.40 3.98
N PRO A 62 -4.11 -15.01 4.81
CA PRO A 62 -3.95 -15.64 6.11
C PRO A 62 -5.27 -15.49 6.87
N ALA A 63 -5.93 -16.62 7.14
CA ALA A 63 -7.17 -16.62 7.90
C ALA A 63 -6.88 -15.93 9.24
N GLN A 64 -7.39 -14.72 9.41
CA GLN A 64 -7.32 -14.05 10.71
C GLN A 64 -8.12 -14.90 11.69
N PRO A 65 -7.56 -15.19 12.89
CA PRO A 65 -8.30 -15.90 13.91
C PRO A 65 -9.58 -15.12 14.18
N LYS A 66 -10.74 -15.77 14.00
CA LYS A 66 -12.03 -15.17 14.33
C LYS A 66 -12.09 -15.07 15.85
N SER A 67 -11.89 -13.85 16.37
CA SER A 67 -12.24 -13.56 17.75
C SER A 67 -13.74 -13.82 17.93
N THR A 68 -14.11 -14.47 19.00
CA THR A 68 -15.51 -14.67 19.39
C THR A 68 -16.08 -13.40 20.07
N VAL A 69 -15.22 -12.47 20.46
CA VAL A 69 -15.57 -11.19 21.06
C VAL A 69 -15.84 -10.16 19.96
N PRO A 70 -16.94 -9.37 20.03
CA PRO A 70 -17.24 -8.34 19.04
C PRO A 70 -16.10 -7.33 18.98
N LEU A 71 -15.61 -7.06 17.77
CA LEU A 71 -14.59 -6.06 17.53
C LEU A 71 -15.18 -4.64 17.60
N PRO A 72 -14.38 -3.60 17.94
CA PRO A 72 -14.82 -2.21 17.87
C PRO A 72 -15.42 -1.90 16.50
N SER A 73 -16.65 -1.34 16.49
CA SER A 73 -17.32 -0.92 15.26
C SER A 73 -16.67 0.35 14.69
N ASP A 74 -16.94 0.63 13.40
CA ASP A 74 -16.43 1.85 12.77
C ASP A 74 -16.93 3.11 13.48
N GLU A 75 -18.14 3.10 14.05
CA GLU A 75 -18.68 4.20 14.85
C GLU A 75 -17.84 4.47 16.10
N VAL A 76 -17.42 3.42 16.82
CA VAL A 76 -16.56 3.54 18.02
C VAL A 76 -15.18 4.09 17.64
N ILE A 77 -14.67 3.69 16.49
CA ILE A 77 -13.39 4.18 15.97
C ILE A 77 -13.50 5.66 15.59
N SER A 78 -14.54 6.04 14.83
CA SER A 78 -14.80 7.43 14.45
C SER A 78 -14.96 8.34 15.67
N ASP A 79 -15.72 7.90 16.66
CA ASP A 79 -15.93 8.65 17.91
C ASP A 79 -14.61 8.84 18.67
N ALA A 80 -13.77 7.80 18.73
CA ALA A 80 -12.46 7.88 19.35
C ALA A 80 -11.54 8.89 18.65
N ILE A 81 -11.51 8.90 17.32
CA ILE A 81 -10.72 9.83 16.51
C ILE A 81 -11.23 11.26 16.69
N LEU A 82 -12.52 11.49 16.52
CA LEU A 82 -13.11 12.82 16.66
C LEU A 82 -12.95 13.36 18.08
N THR A 83 -13.13 12.53 19.10
CA THR A 83 -12.92 12.93 20.50
C THR A 83 -11.49 13.37 20.75
N HIS A 84 -10.52 12.66 20.20
CA HIS A 84 -9.10 12.99 20.35
C HIS A 84 -8.78 14.36 19.75
N TYR A 85 -9.22 14.63 18.52
CA TYR A 85 -8.93 15.89 17.84
C TYR A 85 -9.81 17.05 18.34
N ASN A 86 -11.09 16.83 18.66
CA ASN A 86 -11.98 17.86 19.18
C ASN A 86 -11.51 18.43 20.52
N ALA A 87 -10.72 17.67 21.28
CA ALA A 87 -10.11 18.21 22.52
C ALA A 87 -9.15 19.38 22.25
N HIS A 88 -8.70 19.54 21.00
CA HIS A 88 -7.73 20.55 20.57
C HIS A 88 -8.33 21.56 19.57
N SER A 89 -9.56 21.32 19.10
CA SER A 89 -10.25 22.16 18.12
C SER A 89 -10.97 23.34 18.76
N THR A 90 -11.22 24.39 17.98
CA THR A 90 -12.02 25.55 18.40
C THR A 90 -13.49 25.33 18.09
N GLU A 91 -14.40 25.93 18.90
CA GLU A 91 -15.86 25.68 18.85
C GLU A 91 -16.55 26.01 17.51
N ASP A 92 -15.88 26.77 16.62
CA ASP A 92 -16.49 27.25 15.37
C ASP A 92 -16.14 26.36 14.14
N LEU A 93 -15.42 25.24 14.33
CA LEU A 93 -14.99 24.39 13.24
C LEU A 93 -15.84 23.12 13.16
N LEU A 94 -16.19 22.74 11.94
CA LEU A 94 -16.77 21.43 11.67
C LEU A 94 -15.64 20.40 11.48
N CYS A 95 -15.54 19.49 12.42
CA CYS A 95 -14.58 18.40 12.37
C CYS A 95 -15.16 17.18 11.65
N THR A 96 -14.39 16.59 10.76
CA THR A 96 -14.76 15.36 10.07
C THR A 96 -13.56 14.43 9.96
N GLU A 97 -13.83 13.14 9.91
CA GLU A 97 -12.79 12.12 9.74
C GLU A 97 -13.18 11.09 8.70
N SER A 98 -12.18 10.41 8.17
CA SER A 98 -12.31 9.19 7.42
C SER A 98 -11.10 8.30 7.71
N HIS A 99 -11.32 7.02 7.89
CA HIS A 99 -10.22 6.10 8.17
C HIS A 99 -10.24 4.86 7.29
N ALA A 100 -9.05 4.33 7.01
CA ALA A 100 -8.87 3.09 6.28
C ALA A 100 -8.11 2.07 7.14
N PRO A 101 -8.62 0.84 7.32
CA PRO A 101 -7.95 -0.17 8.11
C PRO A 101 -6.68 -0.67 7.39
N LEU A 102 -5.56 -0.73 8.12
CA LEU A 102 -4.29 -1.31 7.66
C LEU A 102 -4.08 -2.71 8.23
N ALA A 103 -4.27 -2.86 9.55
CA ALA A 103 -4.14 -4.14 10.24
C ALA A 103 -4.94 -4.14 11.53
N THR A 104 -5.22 -5.33 12.05
CA THR A 104 -5.80 -5.52 13.37
C THR A 104 -5.04 -6.62 14.09
N VAL A 105 -4.64 -6.35 15.33
CA VAL A 105 -3.99 -7.33 16.20
C VAL A 105 -4.84 -7.47 17.45
N TYR A 106 -5.01 -8.70 17.93
CA TYR A 106 -5.74 -8.97 19.18
C TYR A 106 -4.97 -9.91 20.08
N GLN A 107 -5.14 -9.67 21.37
CA GLN A 107 -4.60 -10.49 22.44
C GLN A 107 -5.74 -10.83 23.38
N GLU A 108 -6.07 -12.12 23.49
CA GLU A 108 -7.06 -12.61 24.44
C GLU A 108 -6.42 -12.74 25.83
N ASN A 109 -7.14 -12.26 26.83
CA ASN A 109 -6.77 -12.38 28.24
C ASN A 109 -7.44 -13.61 28.87
N SER A 110 -6.92 -14.08 29.98
CA SER A 110 -7.44 -15.24 30.71
C SER A 110 -8.84 -15.04 31.33
N ASP A 111 -9.28 -13.80 31.46
CA ASP A 111 -10.60 -13.42 31.96
C ASP A 111 -11.66 -13.34 30.84
N GLY A 112 -11.29 -13.65 29.60
CA GLY A 112 -12.16 -13.59 28.43
C GLY A 112 -12.28 -12.20 27.81
N SER A 113 -11.60 -11.19 28.33
CA SER A 113 -11.47 -9.89 27.67
C SER A 113 -10.46 -9.96 26.54
N VAL A 114 -10.56 -9.01 25.58
CA VAL A 114 -9.64 -8.93 24.45
C VAL A 114 -9.05 -7.54 24.34
N VAL A 115 -7.75 -7.43 24.21
CA VAL A 115 -7.08 -6.19 23.80
C VAL A 115 -6.97 -6.20 22.28
N VAL A 116 -7.54 -5.18 21.65
CA VAL A 116 -7.57 -5.03 20.19
C VAL A 116 -6.82 -3.78 19.80
N THR A 117 -5.74 -3.93 19.04
CA THR A 117 -5.04 -2.78 18.44
C THR A 117 -5.39 -2.70 16.95
N LYS A 118 -6.00 -1.59 16.56
CA LYS A 118 -6.32 -1.25 15.18
C LYS A 118 -5.28 -0.27 14.63
N TYR A 119 -4.60 -0.67 13.56
CA TYR A 119 -3.73 0.22 12.79
C TYR A 119 -4.53 0.77 11.63
N LEU A 120 -4.60 2.08 11.53
CA LEU A 120 -5.44 2.81 10.58
C LEU A 120 -4.60 3.86 9.84
N MET A 121 -5.02 4.22 8.64
CA MET A 121 -4.66 5.48 8.03
C MET A 121 -5.83 6.44 8.26
N VAL A 122 -5.63 7.50 9.01
CA VAL A 122 -6.66 8.46 9.40
C VAL A 122 -6.48 9.75 8.61
N LEU A 123 -7.55 10.18 7.97
CA LEU A 123 -7.70 11.53 7.42
C LEU A 123 -8.63 12.30 8.36
N TYR A 124 -8.14 13.37 8.95
CA TYR A 124 -8.91 14.31 9.77
C TYR A 124 -8.90 15.68 9.13
N LEU A 125 -10.02 16.36 9.11
CA LEU A 125 -10.19 17.70 8.55
C LEU A 125 -11.00 18.59 9.49
N GLU A 126 -10.52 19.81 9.65
CA GLU A 126 -11.24 20.92 10.24
C GLU A 126 -11.70 21.86 9.15
N LEU A 127 -12.99 22.09 9.09
CA LEU A 127 -13.64 22.91 8.07
C LEU A 127 -14.22 24.16 8.73
N ALA A 128 -13.77 25.32 8.28
CA ALA A 128 -14.41 26.58 8.65
C ALA A 128 -15.55 26.89 7.69
N ARG A 129 -16.63 27.44 8.24
CA ARG A 129 -17.79 27.88 7.46
C ARG A 129 -17.61 29.34 7.05
N ASP A 130 -17.73 29.60 5.75
CA ASP A 130 -17.74 30.94 5.17
C ASP A 130 -19.01 31.09 4.34
N ASP A 131 -19.99 31.82 4.85
CA ASP A 131 -21.35 31.96 4.29
C ASP A 131 -21.99 30.62 3.92
N ASP A 132 -22.03 30.27 2.62
CA ASP A 132 -22.63 29.06 2.08
C ASP A 132 -21.61 27.94 1.79
N TRP A 133 -20.31 28.16 2.07
CA TRP A 133 -19.24 27.24 1.72
C TRP A 133 -18.46 26.78 2.95
N PHE A 134 -17.89 25.58 2.83
CA PHE A 134 -16.90 25.09 3.79
C PHE A 134 -15.54 25.12 3.10
N HIS A 135 -14.52 25.59 3.81
CA HIS A 135 -13.14 25.49 3.37
C HIS A 135 -12.29 24.81 4.43
N GLU A 136 -11.30 24.06 3.99
CA GLU A 136 -10.33 23.41 4.85
C GLU A 136 -9.51 24.45 5.59
N GLN A 137 -9.55 24.37 6.92
CA GLN A 137 -8.74 25.22 7.80
C GLN A 137 -7.48 24.50 8.23
N SER A 138 -7.59 23.23 8.57
CA SER A 138 -6.53 22.36 9.03
C SER A 138 -6.87 20.90 8.70
N GLY A 139 -5.85 20.04 8.66
CA GLY A 139 -6.06 18.63 8.47
C GLY A 139 -4.78 17.82 8.62
N SER A 140 -4.96 16.53 8.85
CA SER A 140 -3.88 15.55 8.92
C SER A 140 -4.25 14.28 8.18
N HIS A 141 -3.25 13.62 7.60
CA HIS A 141 -3.40 12.29 7.00
C HIS A 141 -2.24 11.42 7.45
N ILE A 142 -2.44 10.70 8.56
CA ILE A 142 -1.37 10.03 9.28
C ILE A 142 -1.74 8.59 9.68
N PRO A 143 -0.75 7.70 9.80
CA PRO A 143 -0.95 6.38 10.39
C PRO A 143 -1.21 6.52 11.89
N THR A 144 -2.25 5.85 12.36
CA THR A 144 -2.70 5.92 13.76
C THR A 144 -2.90 4.50 14.29
N ALA A 145 -2.60 4.28 15.56
CA ALA A 145 -2.89 3.03 16.26
C ALA A 145 -3.83 3.29 17.43
N LEU A 146 -4.96 2.60 17.43
CA LEU A 146 -5.97 2.65 18.50
C LEU A 146 -5.99 1.33 19.23
N THR A 147 -5.75 1.35 20.54
CA THR A 147 -5.83 0.15 21.39
C THR A 147 -7.09 0.21 22.23
N PHE A 148 -7.93 -0.80 22.08
CA PHE A 148 -9.18 -0.95 22.79
C PHE A 148 -9.12 -2.15 23.74
N HIS A 149 -9.72 -2.02 24.89
CA HIS A 149 -10.03 -3.12 25.78
C HIS A 149 -11.51 -3.50 25.64
N VAL A 150 -11.75 -4.71 25.13
CA VAL A 150 -13.10 -5.21 24.86
C VAL A 150 -13.44 -6.28 25.89
N GLN A 151 -14.52 -6.03 26.62
CA GLN A 151 -15.01 -6.94 27.65
C GLN A 151 -15.85 -8.09 27.04
N PRO A 152 -16.04 -9.22 27.76
CA PRO A 152 -16.89 -10.31 27.30
C PRO A 152 -18.35 -9.91 27.03
N ASP A 153 -18.84 -8.84 27.68
CA ASP A 153 -20.18 -8.29 27.47
C ASP A 153 -20.28 -7.42 26.21
N GLY A 154 -19.16 -7.22 25.48
CA GLY A 154 -19.09 -6.39 24.29
C GLY A 154 -18.81 -4.92 24.55
N SER A 155 -18.70 -4.49 25.81
CA SER A 155 -18.28 -3.12 26.12
C SER A 155 -16.84 -2.88 25.66
N CYS A 156 -16.62 -1.70 25.04
CA CYS A 156 -15.36 -1.35 24.41
C CYS A 156 -14.87 -0.01 24.97
N THR A 157 -13.62 0.00 25.44
CA THR A 157 -12.98 1.19 26.00
C THR A 157 -11.66 1.44 25.29
N LEU A 158 -11.46 2.66 24.77
CA LEU A 158 -10.16 3.10 24.24
C LEU A 158 -9.18 3.22 25.39
N THR A 159 -8.05 2.52 25.33
CA THR A 159 -6.99 2.54 26.34
C THR A 159 -5.75 3.30 25.88
N GLU A 160 -5.51 3.35 24.57
CA GLU A 160 -4.36 4.05 24.01
C GLU A 160 -4.70 4.60 22.63
N TYR A 161 -4.30 5.84 22.40
CA TYR A 161 -4.31 6.52 21.11
C TYR A 161 -2.87 6.89 20.77
N TRP A 162 -2.35 6.35 19.68
CA TRP A 162 -1.00 6.64 19.23
C TRP A 162 -1.02 7.21 17.82
N GLU A 163 -0.29 8.27 17.62
CA GLU A 163 0.01 8.85 16.31
C GLU A 163 1.49 9.30 16.28
N PRO A 164 2.12 9.38 15.10
CA PRO A 164 3.47 9.92 14.98
C PRO A 164 3.48 11.37 15.41
N GLY A 165 4.43 11.73 16.26
CA GLY A 165 4.65 13.13 16.65
C GLY A 165 5.09 13.99 15.47
N ASP A 166 4.94 15.30 15.61
CA ASP A 166 5.44 16.25 14.62
C ASP A 166 6.94 16.07 14.40
N GLY A 167 7.40 16.31 13.16
CA GLY A 167 8.70 15.95 12.61
C GLY A 167 9.98 16.33 13.39
N SER A 168 9.86 16.90 14.57
CA SER A 168 10.97 17.15 15.51
C SER A 168 11.31 15.93 16.39
N LEU A 169 10.54 14.86 16.32
CA LEU A 169 10.68 13.65 17.15
C LEU A 169 11.18 12.43 16.35
N TYR A 170 11.62 12.61 15.10
CA TYR A 170 12.24 11.59 14.27
C TYR A 170 13.76 11.70 14.27
#